data_ab593f1db775dafd094b9a73bda3e6b5
#
_entry.id   ab593f1db775dafd094b9a73bda3e6b5
#
_cell.length_a   1.000
_cell.length_b   1.000
_cell.length_c   1.000
_cell.angle_alpha   90.00
_cell.angle_beta   90.00
_cell.angle_gamma   90.00
#
_symmetry.space_group_name_H-M   'P 1'
#
loop_
_entity.id
_entity.type
_entity.pdbx_description
1 polymer ?
#
loop_
_entity_poly.entity_id
_entity_poly.type
_entity_poly.pdbx_seq_one_letter_code
_entity_poly.pdbx_strand_id
1 'polypeptide(L)'
;MIDIAALSLDYWDDLMVRMAHHSTAIEGNTLSQGDTKSLLLDGYIPRAMDLREMHEVLNYKRFMDFLQQSLTKGRALSLDFIKEVHAVLCKDAIEGVAGRFKEIPNLVVGADFVPTPPYLVSTDLQNWLLDLAAQLAAAKSAEDKIAAICRQHIRFERIHPFSDGNGRVGRALIVYSCLQEKEDPIVIPVEERKRYMNYLNTEDLQGFVAFAKELQKEEEERLRLFCAKG
;
A
#
# COMPACT_ATOMS: atom_id res chain seq x y z
N MET A 1 -1.79 17.06 -10.64
CA MET A 1 -0.93 16.00 -11.25
C MET A 1 0.45 16.13 -10.65
N ILE A 2 0.91 15.10 -9.99
CA ILE A 2 2.23 15.04 -9.36
C ILE A 2 3.32 14.77 -10.42
N ASP A 3 4.43 15.50 -10.35
CA ASP A 3 5.63 15.20 -11.12
C ASP A 3 6.61 14.43 -10.23
N ILE A 4 6.67 13.11 -10.41
CA ILE A 4 7.49 12.22 -9.60
C ILE A 4 8.98 12.57 -9.66
N ALA A 5 9.45 13.08 -10.82
CA ALA A 5 10.85 13.46 -11.00
C ALA A 5 11.23 14.74 -10.24
N ALA A 6 10.23 15.56 -9.89
CA ALA A 6 10.41 16.81 -9.15
C ALA A 6 10.26 16.65 -7.63
N LEU A 7 9.91 15.46 -7.14
CA LEU A 7 9.76 15.21 -5.72
C LEU A 7 11.12 15.26 -5.00
N SER A 8 11.18 16.04 -3.90
CA SER A 8 12.39 16.16 -3.10
C SER A 8 12.70 14.88 -2.32
N LEU A 9 13.96 14.68 -1.94
CA LEU A 9 14.35 13.57 -1.08
C LEU A 9 13.62 13.61 0.27
N ASP A 10 13.46 14.81 0.85
CA ASP A 10 12.75 15.00 2.10
C ASP A 10 11.28 14.53 2.02
N TYR A 11 10.62 14.76 0.87
CA TYR A 11 9.27 14.24 0.66
C TYR A 11 9.24 12.71 0.56
N TRP A 12 10.20 12.12 -0.14
CA TRP A 12 10.29 10.66 -0.24
C TRP A 12 10.55 10.00 1.13
N ASP A 13 11.38 10.63 1.96
CA ASP A 13 11.64 10.19 3.33
C ASP A 13 10.39 10.32 4.20
N ASP A 14 9.66 11.43 4.11
CA ASP A 14 8.38 11.61 4.81
C ASP A 14 7.34 10.58 4.37
N LEU A 15 7.18 10.37 3.07
CA LEU A 15 6.25 9.37 2.52
C LEU A 15 6.62 7.96 3.00
N MET A 16 7.91 7.60 2.98
CA MET A 16 8.40 6.32 3.47
C MET A 16 8.05 6.09 4.94
N VAL A 17 8.33 7.07 5.80
CA VAL A 17 8.05 6.97 7.25
C VAL A 17 6.56 6.82 7.51
N ARG A 18 5.71 7.60 6.84
CA ARG A 18 4.24 7.50 6.98
C ARG A 18 3.70 6.17 6.48
N MET A 19 4.12 5.73 5.29
CA MET A 19 3.71 4.43 4.75
C MET A 19 4.11 3.29 5.70
N ALA A 20 5.35 3.30 6.18
CA ALA A 20 5.84 2.27 7.10
C ALA A 20 5.02 2.27 8.39
N HIS A 21 4.94 3.42 9.08
CA HIS A 21 4.24 3.53 10.35
C HIS A 21 2.77 3.13 10.23
N HIS A 22 2.01 3.84 9.41
CA HIS A 22 0.57 3.63 9.35
C HIS A 22 0.21 2.23 8.85
N SER A 23 0.88 1.76 7.80
CA SER A 23 0.54 0.46 7.22
C SER A 23 0.90 -0.71 8.12
N THR A 24 1.98 -0.66 8.88
CA THR A 24 2.30 -1.72 9.85
C THR A 24 1.42 -1.61 11.11
N ALA A 25 1.14 -0.40 11.60
CA ALA A 25 0.29 -0.19 12.76
C ALA A 25 -1.17 -0.61 12.52
N ILE A 26 -1.70 -0.48 11.30
CA ILE A 26 -3.02 -1.02 10.92
C ILE A 26 -3.07 -2.55 11.15
N GLU A 27 -1.95 -3.25 10.93
CA GLU A 27 -1.81 -4.70 11.16
C GLU A 27 -1.44 -5.06 12.61
N GLY A 28 -1.27 -4.08 13.48
CA GLY A 28 -1.03 -4.31 14.91
C GLY A 28 0.41 -4.10 15.37
N ASN A 29 1.30 -3.59 14.52
CA ASN A 29 2.65 -3.16 14.91
C ASN A 29 2.56 -2.03 15.94
N THR A 30 3.38 -2.08 16.99
CA THR A 30 3.30 -1.17 18.14
C THR A 30 4.31 -0.02 18.11
N LEU A 31 5.13 0.06 17.04
CA LEU A 31 6.13 1.12 16.91
C LEU A 31 5.45 2.45 16.60
N SER A 32 5.83 3.48 17.36
CA SER A 32 5.38 4.84 17.10
C SER A 32 5.97 5.39 15.79
N GLN A 33 5.40 6.46 15.27
CA GLN A 33 5.98 7.14 14.11
C GLN A 33 7.39 7.69 14.40
N GLY A 34 7.68 8.09 15.63
CA GLY A 34 9.03 8.46 16.08
C GLY A 34 10.00 7.29 16.05
N ASP A 35 9.59 6.11 16.55
CA ASP A 35 10.40 4.88 16.47
C ASP A 35 10.67 4.51 15.00
N THR A 36 9.63 4.59 14.16
CA THR A 36 9.72 4.32 12.71
C THR A 36 10.71 5.24 12.02
N LYS A 37 10.66 6.56 12.31
CA LYS A 37 11.61 7.53 11.79
C LYS A 37 13.03 7.21 12.22
N SER A 38 13.25 6.92 13.51
CA SER A 38 14.58 6.59 14.03
C SER A 38 15.18 5.37 13.36
N LEU A 39 14.37 4.32 13.09
CA LEU A 39 14.83 3.13 12.37
C LEU A 39 15.16 3.42 10.90
N LEU A 40 14.31 4.17 10.21
CA LEU A 40 14.42 4.33 8.75
C LEU A 40 15.40 5.41 8.34
N LEU A 41 15.43 6.54 9.04
CA LEU A 41 16.20 7.72 8.68
C LEU A 41 17.44 7.90 9.56
N ASP A 42 17.29 7.80 10.88
CA ASP A 42 18.37 8.09 11.82
C ASP A 42 19.31 6.88 12.01
N GLY A 43 18.86 5.67 11.65
CA GLY A 43 19.67 4.45 11.63
C GLY A 43 19.97 3.86 13.01
N TYR A 44 19.16 4.16 14.03
CA TYR A 44 19.32 3.58 15.37
C TYR A 44 18.02 2.98 15.93
N ILE A 45 18.17 2.08 16.90
CA ILE A 45 17.06 1.43 17.60
C ILE A 45 16.75 2.26 18.86
N PRO A 46 15.60 2.97 18.90
CA PRO A 46 15.32 3.95 19.98
C PRO A 46 14.98 3.27 21.33
N ARG A 47 14.53 2.03 21.32
CA ARG A 47 14.14 1.24 22.50
C ARG A 47 14.14 -0.25 22.17
N ALA A 48 14.01 -1.10 23.20
CA ALA A 48 13.74 -2.52 22.96
C ALA A 48 12.42 -2.70 22.20
N MET A 49 12.43 -3.53 21.16
CA MET A 49 11.26 -3.79 20.32
C MET A 49 11.27 -5.23 19.80
N ASP A 50 10.12 -5.70 19.35
CA ASP A 50 9.99 -7.00 18.72
C ASP A 50 10.76 -7.03 17.39
N LEU A 51 11.48 -8.13 17.14
CA LEU A 51 12.30 -8.28 15.94
C LEU A 51 11.44 -8.30 14.66
N ARG A 52 10.28 -8.94 14.71
CA ARG A 52 9.33 -8.96 13.59
C ARG A 52 8.82 -7.55 13.28
N GLU A 53 8.38 -6.81 14.31
CA GLU A 53 7.92 -5.44 14.16
C GLU A 53 8.99 -4.53 13.54
N MET A 54 10.24 -4.68 13.98
CA MET A 54 11.37 -3.97 13.41
C MET A 54 11.58 -4.30 11.94
N HIS A 55 11.54 -5.59 11.56
CA HIS A 55 11.69 -6.01 10.17
C HIS A 55 10.54 -5.51 9.28
N GLU A 56 9.31 -5.51 9.78
CA GLU A 56 8.15 -4.96 9.08
C GLU A 56 8.37 -3.49 8.69
N VAL A 57 8.93 -2.68 9.58
CA VAL A 57 9.25 -1.27 9.32
C VAL A 57 10.44 -1.15 8.37
N LEU A 58 11.56 -1.84 8.63
CA LEU A 58 12.77 -1.77 7.80
C LEU A 58 12.54 -2.20 6.35
N ASN A 59 11.58 -3.08 6.11
CA ASN A 59 11.21 -3.50 4.76
C ASN A 59 10.62 -2.36 3.92
N TYR A 60 10.05 -1.32 4.53
CA TYR A 60 9.58 -0.15 3.79
C TYR A 60 10.72 0.67 3.19
N LYS A 61 11.92 0.67 3.77
CA LYS A 61 13.09 1.28 3.13
C LYS A 61 13.42 0.58 1.80
N ARG A 62 13.46 -0.77 1.83
CA ARG A 62 13.66 -1.59 0.61
C ARG A 62 12.51 -1.40 -0.39
N PHE A 63 11.29 -1.29 0.12
CA PHE A 63 10.12 -1.06 -0.72
C PHE A 63 10.15 0.32 -1.38
N MET A 64 10.62 1.36 -0.71
CA MET A 64 10.73 2.69 -1.29
C MET A 64 11.73 2.71 -2.45
N ASP A 65 12.89 2.06 -2.31
CA ASP A 65 13.85 1.88 -3.39
C ASP A 65 13.23 1.13 -4.59
N PHE A 66 12.51 0.04 -4.31
CA PHE A 66 11.80 -0.74 -5.31
C PHE A 66 10.72 0.07 -6.03
N LEU A 67 9.93 0.84 -5.28
CA LEU A 67 8.86 1.71 -5.78
C LEU A 67 9.42 2.76 -6.74
N GLN A 68 10.43 3.51 -6.32
CA GLN A 68 11.06 4.57 -7.13
C GLN A 68 11.67 4.02 -8.42
N GLN A 69 12.40 2.91 -8.34
CA GLN A 69 12.96 2.24 -9.52
C GLN A 69 11.87 1.75 -10.47
N SER A 70 10.79 1.21 -9.94
CA SER A 70 9.67 0.71 -10.74
C SER A 70 8.92 1.84 -11.44
N LEU A 71 8.70 2.97 -10.77
CA LEU A 71 8.11 4.17 -11.36
C LEU A 71 9.00 4.75 -12.45
N THR A 72 10.30 4.90 -12.20
CA THR A 72 11.28 5.41 -13.18
C THR A 72 11.32 4.55 -14.45
N LYS A 73 11.19 3.23 -14.30
CA LYS A 73 11.16 2.28 -15.43
C LYS A 73 9.78 2.14 -16.07
N GLY A 74 8.75 2.80 -15.54
CA GLY A 74 7.38 2.67 -16.03
C GLY A 74 6.85 1.24 -15.96
N ARG A 75 7.21 0.47 -14.92
CA ARG A 75 6.79 -0.93 -14.79
C ARG A 75 5.28 -1.04 -14.63
N ALA A 76 4.64 -1.82 -15.49
CA ALA A 76 3.23 -2.14 -15.34
C ALA A 76 3.00 -3.12 -14.17
N LEU A 77 1.83 -3.04 -13.54
CA LEU A 77 1.38 -4.04 -12.58
C LEU A 77 1.26 -5.41 -13.28
N SER A 78 1.73 -6.46 -12.63
CA SER A 78 1.68 -7.84 -13.09
C SER A 78 1.63 -8.79 -11.90
N LEU A 79 1.38 -10.07 -12.13
CA LEU A 79 1.45 -11.07 -11.06
C LEU A 79 2.84 -11.12 -10.42
N ASP A 80 3.89 -11.01 -11.22
CA ASP A 80 5.27 -11.01 -10.72
C ASP A 80 5.57 -9.72 -9.94
N PHE A 81 5.08 -8.56 -10.42
CA PHE A 81 5.19 -7.31 -9.67
C PHE A 81 4.53 -7.42 -8.28
N ILE A 82 3.32 -7.97 -8.19
CA ILE A 82 2.61 -8.16 -6.92
C ILE A 82 3.40 -9.10 -5.99
N LYS A 83 3.97 -10.19 -6.53
CA LYS A 83 4.83 -11.10 -5.76
C LYS A 83 6.12 -10.44 -5.29
N GLU A 84 6.76 -9.62 -6.13
CA GLU A 84 7.96 -8.87 -5.77
C GLU A 84 7.66 -7.85 -4.65
N VAL A 85 6.56 -7.10 -4.74
CA VAL A 85 6.11 -6.19 -3.66
C VAL A 85 5.94 -6.96 -2.35
N HIS A 86 5.27 -8.10 -2.38
CA HIS A 86 5.12 -8.95 -1.20
C HIS A 86 6.47 -9.46 -0.70
N ALA A 87 7.36 -9.93 -1.58
CA ALA A 87 8.68 -10.43 -1.20
C ALA A 87 9.52 -9.35 -0.50
N VAL A 88 9.43 -8.10 -0.95
CA VAL A 88 10.13 -6.97 -0.34
C VAL A 88 9.53 -6.61 1.02
N LEU A 89 8.21 -6.45 1.10
CA LEU A 89 7.52 -6.00 2.33
C LEU A 89 7.50 -7.04 3.44
N CYS A 90 7.57 -8.33 3.10
CA CYS A 90 7.49 -9.43 4.06
C CYS A 90 8.84 -10.11 4.33
N LYS A 91 9.94 -9.55 3.79
CA LYS A 91 11.28 -10.11 3.98
C LYS A 91 11.63 -10.16 5.46
N ASP A 92 12.12 -11.29 5.92
CA ASP A 92 12.58 -11.53 7.30
C ASP A 92 11.49 -11.30 8.39
N ALA A 93 10.29 -10.79 8.03
CA ALA A 93 9.15 -10.62 8.92
C ALA A 93 8.21 -11.83 8.90
N ILE A 94 8.17 -12.56 7.77
CA ILE A 94 7.36 -13.76 7.59
C ILE A 94 8.22 -14.86 6.99
N GLU A 95 8.42 -15.93 7.75
CA GLU A 95 9.30 -17.01 7.34
C GLU A 95 8.72 -17.82 6.18
N GLY A 96 9.53 -18.09 5.16
CA GLY A 96 9.30 -19.08 4.11
C GLY A 96 8.23 -18.77 3.07
N VAL A 97 7.47 -17.65 3.16
CA VAL A 97 6.32 -17.38 2.27
C VAL A 97 6.45 -16.10 1.43
N ALA A 98 7.52 -15.32 1.63
CA ALA A 98 7.70 -14.06 0.93
C ALA A 98 7.68 -14.24 -0.61
N GLY A 99 6.81 -13.49 -1.30
CA GLY A 99 6.67 -13.55 -2.76
C GLY A 99 5.88 -14.74 -3.30
N ARG A 100 5.26 -15.57 -2.44
CA ARG A 100 4.48 -16.74 -2.90
C ARG A 100 3.01 -16.59 -2.55
N PHE A 101 2.13 -16.89 -3.49
CA PHE A 101 0.71 -16.96 -3.22
C PHE A 101 0.40 -18.10 -2.25
N LYS A 102 -0.68 -17.95 -1.50
CA LYS A 102 -1.14 -18.96 -0.54
C LYS A 102 -1.42 -20.31 -1.20
N GLU A 103 -1.05 -21.36 -0.53
CA GLU A 103 -1.33 -22.76 -0.92
C GLU A 103 -2.47 -23.37 -0.10
N ILE A 104 -2.79 -22.76 1.04
CA ILE A 104 -3.83 -23.17 1.97
C ILE A 104 -4.86 -22.06 2.09
N PRO A 105 -6.17 -22.37 2.19
CA PRO A 105 -7.20 -21.38 2.47
C PRO A 105 -6.89 -20.60 3.73
N ASN A 106 -7.11 -19.30 3.71
CA ASN A 106 -6.98 -18.41 4.86
C ASN A 106 -8.31 -17.73 5.19
N LEU A 107 -8.39 -17.15 6.37
CA LEU A 107 -9.53 -16.36 6.83
C LEU A 107 -9.03 -14.95 7.19
N VAL A 108 -9.89 -13.96 6.99
CA VAL A 108 -9.65 -12.60 7.47
C VAL A 108 -10.45 -12.42 8.76
N VAL A 109 -9.74 -12.21 9.86
CA VAL A 109 -10.38 -12.06 11.18
C VAL A 109 -11.24 -10.79 11.19
N GLY A 110 -12.52 -10.95 11.51
CA GLY A 110 -13.49 -9.86 11.57
C GLY A 110 -14.06 -9.42 10.22
N ALA A 111 -13.81 -10.18 9.14
CA ALA A 111 -14.45 -9.94 7.85
C ALA A 111 -15.64 -10.89 7.63
N ASP A 112 -16.67 -10.38 6.94
CA ASP A 112 -17.90 -11.14 6.61
C ASP A 112 -17.81 -11.83 5.22
N PHE A 113 -16.61 -12.02 4.71
CA PHE A 113 -16.39 -12.70 3.42
C PHE A 113 -15.36 -13.83 3.52
N VAL A 114 -15.42 -14.75 2.57
CA VAL A 114 -14.43 -15.81 2.40
C VAL A 114 -13.46 -15.40 1.28
N PRO A 115 -12.14 -15.34 1.55
CA PRO A 115 -11.16 -15.03 0.53
C PRO A 115 -11.15 -16.05 -0.62
N THR A 116 -10.68 -15.60 -1.79
CA THR A 116 -10.49 -16.49 -2.97
C THR A 116 -9.72 -17.76 -2.59
N PRO A 117 -10.20 -18.96 -2.95
CA PRO A 117 -9.47 -20.20 -2.67
C PRO A 117 -8.13 -20.24 -3.43
N PRO A 118 -7.09 -20.93 -2.90
CA PRO A 118 -5.73 -20.91 -3.45
C PRO A 118 -5.63 -21.18 -4.94
N TYR A 119 -6.40 -22.15 -5.45
CA TYR A 119 -6.36 -22.56 -6.86
C TYR A 119 -6.94 -21.53 -7.84
N LEU A 120 -7.70 -20.53 -7.36
CA LEU A 120 -8.25 -19.43 -8.17
C LEU A 120 -7.46 -18.12 -8.04
N VAL A 121 -6.54 -17.99 -7.07
CA VAL A 121 -5.81 -16.76 -6.80
C VAL A 121 -5.16 -16.16 -8.05
N SER A 122 -4.44 -16.96 -8.82
CA SER A 122 -3.75 -16.47 -10.01
C SER A 122 -4.74 -15.98 -11.08
N THR A 123 -5.86 -16.68 -11.28
CA THR A 123 -6.91 -16.29 -12.24
C THR A 123 -7.60 -15.02 -11.81
N ASP A 124 -7.97 -14.92 -10.53
CA ASP A 124 -8.66 -13.74 -9.99
C ASP A 124 -7.75 -12.50 -10.01
N LEU A 125 -6.45 -12.65 -9.73
CA LEU A 125 -5.49 -11.55 -9.87
C LEU A 125 -5.25 -11.17 -11.34
N GLN A 126 -5.25 -12.09 -12.28
CA GLN A 126 -5.18 -11.76 -13.71
C GLN A 126 -6.40 -10.91 -14.13
N ASN A 127 -7.60 -11.33 -13.73
CA ASN A 127 -8.83 -10.56 -13.98
C ASN A 127 -8.78 -9.19 -13.28
N TRP A 128 -8.26 -9.13 -12.05
CA TRP A 128 -8.04 -7.91 -11.30
C TRP A 128 -7.13 -6.93 -12.06
N LEU A 129 -6.02 -7.41 -12.62
CA LEU A 129 -5.08 -6.60 -13.41
C LEU A 129 -5.73 -6.05 -14.69
N LEU A 130 -6.47 -6.91 -15.41
CA LEU A 130 -7.17 -6.51 -16.64
C LEU A 130 -8.25 -5.47 -16.36
N ASP A 131 -9.03 -5.65 -15.30
CA ASP A 131 -10.09 -4.73 -14.91
C ASP A 131 -9.53 -3.38 -14.47
N LEU A 132 -8.43 -3.37 -13.68
CA LEU A 132 -7.77 -2.13 -13.30
C LEU A 132 -7.26 -1.38 -14.53
N ALA A 133 -6.54 -2.05 -15.42
CA ALA A 133 -6.03 -1.44 -16.63
C ALA A 133 -7.16 -0.89 -17.53
N ALA A 134 -8.24 -1.62 -17.70
CA ALA A 134 -9.40 -1.17 -18.47
C ALA A 134 -10.09 0.05 -17.84
N GLN A 135 -10.27 0.06 -16.53
CA GLN A 135 -10.88 1.19 -15.80
C GLN A 135 -10.01 2.44 -15.85
N LEU A 136 -8.69 2.31 -15.66
CA LEU A 136 -7.76 3.42 -15.77
C LEU A 136 -7.70 3.99 -17.19
N ALA A 137 -7.69 3.12 -18.21
CA ALA A 137 -7.73 3.56 -19.62
C ALA A 137 -9.05 4.27 -20.01
N ALA A 138 -10.16 3.91 -19.36
CA ALA A 138 -11.46 4.55 -19.58
C ALA A 138 -11.68 5.81 -18.73
N ALA A 139 -10.83 6.07 -17.73
CA ALA A 139 -10.96 7.20 -16.81
C ALA A 139 -10.81 8.53 -17.55
N LYS A 140 -11.73 9.47 -17.28
CA LYS A 140 -11.76 10.80 -17.88
C LYS A 140 -11.35 11.91 -16.90
N SER A 141 -11.25 11.57 -15.64
CA SER A 141 -10.93 12.50 -14.55
C SER A 141 -10.02 11.81 -13.50
N ALA A 142 -9.37 12.62 -12.65
CA ALA A 142 -8.66 12.11 -11.48
C ALA A 142 -9.59 11.30 -10.57
N GLU A 143 -10.84 11.73 -10.40
CA GLU A 143 -11.83 11.02 -9.60
C GLU A 143 -12.14 9.63 -10.15
N ASP A 144 -12.26 9.46 -11.48
CA ASP A 144 -12.45 8.15 -12.11
C ASP A 144 -11.27 7.21 -11.83
N LYS A 145 -10.03 7.74 -11.90
CA LYS A 145 -8.82 6.97 -11.57
C LYS A 145 -8.82 6.52 -10.10
N ILE A 146 -9.11 7.43 -9.19
CA ILE A 146 -9.17 7.12 -7.76
C ILE A 146 -10.29 6.11 -7.48
N ALA A 147 -11.45 6.23 -8.13
CA ALA A 147 -12.53 5.26 -8.00
C ALA A 147 -12.10 3.87 -8.51
N ALA A 148 -11.36 3.79 -9.61
CA ALA A 148 -10.80 2.55 -10.11
C ALA A 148 -9.81 1.93 -9.10
N ILE A 149 -8.88 2.71 -8.58
CA ILE A 149 -7.86 2.27 -7.60
C ILE A 149 -8.54 1.78 -6.31
N CYS A 150 -9.49 2.54 -5.76
CA CYS A 150 -10.23 2.16 -4.55
C CYS A 150 -11.04 0.87 -4.75
N ARG A 151 -11.75 0.74 -5.88
CA ARG A 151 -12.51 -0.47 -6.22
C ARG A 151 -11.61 -1.69 -6.28
N GLN A 152 -10.48 -1.57 -6.96
CA GLN A 152 -9.55 -2.67 -7.12
C GLN A 152 -8.83 -3.00 -5.82
N HIS A 153 -8.63 -2.02 -4.94
CA HIS A 153 -8.10 -2.30 -3.60
C HIS A 153 -9.09 -3.13 -2.76
N ILE A 154 -10.38 -2.76 -2.71
CA ILE A 154 -11.41 -3.57 -2.03
C ILE A 154 -11.38 -5.00 -2.58
N ARG A 155 -11.32 -5.16 -3.90
CA ARG A 155 -11.27 -6.48 -4.54
C ARG A 155 -9.99 -7.25 -4.22
N PHE A 156 -8.82 -6.59 -4.17
CA PHE A 156 -7.55 -7.20 -3.78
C PHE A 156 -7.61 -7.77 -2.36
N GLU A 157 -8.15 -7.01 -1.41
CA GLU A 157 -8.32 -7.46 -0.03
C GLU A 157 -9.26 -8.67 0.08
N ARG A 158 -10.24 -8.80 -0.81
CA ARG A 158 -11.14 -9.97 -0.89
C ARG A 158 -10.50 -11.17 -1.57
N ILE A 159 -9.65 -10.99 -2.56
CA ILE A 159 -8.83 -12.07 -3.14
C ILE A 159 -7.89 -12.63 -2.07
N HIS A 160 -7.28 -11.75 -1.29
CA HIS A 160 -6.37 -12.07 -0.18
C HIS A 160 -5.31 -13.10 -0.58
N PRO A 161 -4.45 -12.75 -1.57
CA PRO A 161 -3.67 -13.74 -2.31
C PRO A 161 -2.54 -14.41 -1.53
N PHE A 162 -2.10 -13.83 -0.43
CA PHE A 162 -0.98 -14.32 0.36
C PHE A 162 -1.44 -14.92 1.69
N SER A 163 -0.59 -15.73 2.32
CA SER A 163 -0.87 -16.29 3.64
C SER A 163 -0.89 -15.24 4.75
N ASP A 164 -0.08 -14.17 4.61
CA ASP A 164 0.00 -12.99 5.48
C ASP A 164 0.49 -11.80 4.64
N GLY A 165 0.42 -10.57 5.17
CA GLY A 165 0.94 -9.36 4.52
C GLY A 165 0.06 -8.78 3.42
N ASN A 166 -1.17 -9.29 3.21
CA ASN A 166 -2.07 -8.80 2.16
C ASN A 166 -2.38 -7.30 2.31
N GLY A 167 -2.76 -6.85 3.50
CA GLY A 167 -3.05 -5.44 3.75
C GLY A 167 -1.87 -4.52 3.47
N ARG A 168 -0.64 -4.90 3.87
CA ARG A 168 0.59 -4.14 3.55
C ARG A 168 0.80 -4.03 2.04
N VAL A 169 0.65 -5.13 1.31
CA VAL A 169 0.75 -5.16 -0.15
C VAL A 169 -0.37 -4.33 -0.80
N GLY A 170 -1.63 -4.53 -0.40
CA GLY A 170 -2.77 -3.79 -0.95
C GLY A 170 -2.59 -2.28 -0.82
N ARG A 171 -2.20 -1.78 0.36
CA ARG A 171 -1.92 -0.35 0.57
C ARG A 171 -0.70 0.15 -0.21
N ALA A 172 0.34 -0.67 -0.37
CA ALA A 172 1.48 -0.35 -1.22
C ALA A 172 1.08 -0.24 -2.71
N LEU A 173 0.18 -1.13 -3.18
CA LEU A 173 -0.35 -1.07 -4.54
C LEU A 173 -1.24 0.15 -4.79
N ILE A 174 -1.99 0.65 -3.77
CA ILE A 174 -2.68 1.95 -3.88
C ILE A 174 -1.70 3.06 -4.19
N VAL A 175 -0.65 3.20 -3.34
CA VAL A 175 0.36 4.26 -3.51
C VAL A 175 1.05 4.16 -4.86
N TYR A 176 1.46 2.94 -5.26
CA TYR A 176 2.08 2.72 -6.56
C TYR A 176 1.15 3.13 -7.72
N SER A 177 -0.11 2.70 -7.67
CA SER A 177 -1.08 3.03 -8.73
C SER A 177 -1.37 4.53 -8.82
N CYS A 178 -1.51 5.22 -7.68
CA CYS A 178 -1.68 6.67 -7.66
C CYS A 178 -0.48 7.37 -8.34
N LEU A 179 0.74 7.06 -7.92
CA LEU A 179 1.94 7.66 -8.48
C LEU A 179 2.13 7.33 -9.96
N GLN A 180 1.84 6.10 -10.39
CA GLN A 180 1.90 5.70 -11.80
C GLN A 180 0.93 6.52 -12.67
N GLU A 181 -0.26 6.81 -12.14
CA GLU A 181 -1.28 7.62 -12.78
C GLU A 181 -1.09 9.14 -12.59
N LYS A 182 0.03 9.55 -11.96
CA LYS A 182 0.38 10.94 -11.64
C LYS A 182 -0.64 11.62 -10.71
N GLU A 183 -1.28 10.84 -9.87
CA GLU A 183 -2.17 11.29 -8.80
C GLU A 183 -1.42 11.31 -7.46
N ASP A 184 -1.85 12.15 -6.52
CA ASP A 184 -1.25 12.21 -5.20
C ASP A 184 -1.44 10.88 -4.45
N PRO A 185 -0.40 10.36 -3.76
CA PRO A 185 -0.48 9.08 -3.10
C PRO A 185 -1.47 9.10 -1.93
N ILE A 186 -2.13 7.97 -1.72
CA ILE A 186 -3.09 7.78 -0.62
C ILE A 186 -2.42 6.94 0.46
N VAL A 187 -2.08 7.55 1.58
CA VAL A 187 -1.57 6.87 2.78
C VAL A 187 -2.67 6.86 3.82
N ILE A 188 -3.15 5.68 4.20
CA ILE A 188 -4.25 5.50 5.15
C ILE A 188 -3.71 5.63 6.57
N PRO A 189 -4.13 6.65 7.36
CA PRO A 189 -3.68 6.82 8.74
C PRO A 189 -4.20 5.67 9.64
N VAL A 190 -3.40 5.25 10.61
CA VAL A 190 -3.82 4.20 11.57
C VAL A 190 -5.00 4.64 12.42
N GLU A 191 -5.15 5.92 12.68
CA GLU A 191 -6.27 6.54 13.40
C GLU A 191 -7.60 6.29 12.68
N GLU A 192 -7.56 6.20 11.35
CA GLU A 192 -8.70 5.95 10.47
C GLU A 192 -8.93 4.45 10.21
N ARG A 193 -8.18 3.55 10.88
CA ARG A 193 -8.28 2.10 10.70
C ARG A 193 -9.71 1.58 10.74
N LYS A 194 -10.51 2.03 11.71
CA LYS A 194 -11.90 1.59 11.86
C LYS A 194 -12.76 1.96 10.66
N ARG A 195 -12.61 3.19 10.16
CA ARG A 195 -13.33 3.73 9.00
C ARG A 195 -12.92 2.98 7.73
N TYR A 196 -11.61 2.80 7.53
CA TYR A 196 -11.04 2.05 6.41
C TYR A 196 -11.52 0.58 6.38
N MET A 197 -11.43 -0.14 7.49
CA MET A 197 -11.89 -1.54 7.58
C MET A 197 -13.39 -1.67 7.31
N ASN A 198 -14.20 -0.68 7.71
CA ASN A 198 -15.62 -0.67 7.40
C ASN A 198 -15.87 -0.62 5.88
N TYR A 199 -15.15 0.23 5.14
CA TYR A 199 -15.28 0.29 3.68
C TYR A 199 -14.93 -1.04 3.00
N LEU A 200 -13.90 -1.74 3.48
CA LEU A 200 -13.51 -3.04 2.94
C LEU A 200 -14.58 -4.11 3.23
N ASN A 201 -15.12 -4.14 4.43
CA ASN A 201 -16.11 -5.12 4.84
C ASN A 201 -17.46 -4.93 4.12
N THR A 202 -17.92 -3.69 4.01
CA THR A 202 -19.22 -3.35 3.39
C THR A 202 -19.16 -3.14 1.88
N GLU A 203 -17.96 -3.16 1.28
CA GLU A 203 -17.71 -2.79 -0.13
C GLU A 203 -18.22 -1.38 -0.47
N ASP A 204 -18.22 -0.47 0.52
CA ASP A 204 -18.67 0.90 0.32
C ASP A 204 -17.64 1.69 -0.51
N LEU A 205 -17.71 1.50 -1.82
CA LEU A 205 -16.84 2.19 -2.76
C LEU A 205 -17.00 3.71 -2.71
N GLN A 206 -18.24 4.22 -2.58
CA GLN A 206 -18.48 5.66 -2.58
C GLN A 206 -17.89 6.33 -1.34
N GLY A 207 -18.08 5.73 -0.17
CA GLY A 207 -17.46 6.18 1.06
C GLY A 207 -15.94 6.11 1.00
N PHE A 208 -15.37 5.03 0.44
CA PHE A 208 -13.93 4.89 0.31
C PHE A 208 -13.33 5.91 -0.67
N VAL A 209 -13.96 6.18 -1.80
CA VAL A 209 -13.51 7.22 -2.75
C VAL A 209 -13.57 8.61 -2.10
N ALA A 210 -14.63 8.94 -1.37
CA ALA A 210 -14.73 10.21 -0.66
C ALA A 210 -13.59 10.36 0.37
N PHE A 211 -13.34 9.32 1.14
CA PHE A 211 -12.22 9.26 2.10
C PHE A 211 -10.85 9.39 1.42
N ALA A 212 -10.63 8.69 0.32
CA ALA A 212 -9.40 8.79 -0.46
C ALA A 212 -9.13 10.22 -0.95
N LYS A 213 -10.18 10.93 -1.37
CA LYS A 213 -10.09 12.36 -1.79
C LYS A 213 -9.77 13.29 -0.61
N GLU A 214 -10.28 13.00 0.59
CA GLU A 214 -9.90 13.73 1.82
C GLU A 214 -8.39 13.58 2.04
N LEU A 215 -7.86 12.34 2.00
CA LEU A 215 -6.44 12.06 2.18
C LEU A 215 -5.56 12.69 1.08
N GLN A 216 -6.01 12.69 -0.18
CA GLN A 216 -5.26 13.35 -1.26
C GLN A 216 -5.20 14.87 -1.09
N LYS A 217 -6.25 15.48 -0.55
CA LYS A 217 -6.22 16.92 -0.26
C LYS A 217 -5.19 17.24 0.84
N GLU A 218 -5.11 16.43 1.88
CA GLU A 218 -4.07 16.56 2.91
C GLU A 218 -2.67 16.34 2.32
N GLU A 219 -2.53 15.39 1.40
CA GLU A 219 -1.28 15.11 0.72
C GLU A 219 -0.83 16.26 -0.20
N GLU A 220 -1.76 16.90 -0.92
CA GLU A 220 -1.48 18.09 -1.73
C GLU A 220 -0.97 19.25 -0.85
N GLU A 221 -1.56 19.48 0.32
CA GLU A 221 -1.09 20.48 1.26
C GLU A 221 0.32 20.16 1.76
N ARG A 222 0.59 18.88 2.05
CA ARG A 222 1.92 18.40 2.45
C ARG A 222 2.96 18.60 1.36
N LEU A 223 2.65 18.24 0.12
CA LEU A 223 3.54 18.44 -1.03
C LEU A 223 3.93 19.92 -1.20
N ARG A 224 2.99 20.83 -1.01
CA ARG A 224 3.28 22.29 -1.05
C ARG A 224 4.31 22.71 0.00
N LEU A 225 4.27 22.11 1.21
CA LEU A 225 5.25 22.40 2.26
C LEU A 225 6.67 21.95 1.89
N PHE A 226 6.81 20.84 1.16
CA PHE A 226 8.11 20.34 0.69
C PHE A 226 8.62 21.13 -0.52
N CYS A 227 7.73 21.57 -1.42
CA CYS A 227 8.12 22.43 -2.57
C CYS A 227 8.51 23.86 -2.16
N ALA A 228 7.97 24.40 -1.06
CA ALA A 228 8.29 25.74 -0.58
C ALA A 228 9.66 25.85 0.13
N LYS A 229 10.32 24.74 0.40
CA LYS A 229 11.62 24.68 1.12
C LYS A 229 12.82 24.50 0.19
N GLY A 230 12.62 24.32 -1.08
CA GLY A 230 13.65 24.19 -2.13
C GLY A 230 13.70 25.43 -3.00
#